data_f4e35f01bb3d633e6cddb6353dc6ff03
#
_entry.id   f4e35f01bb3d633e6cddb6353dc6ff03
#
_cell.length_a   1.000
_cell.length_b   1.000
_cell.length_c   1.000
_cell.angle_alpha   90.00
_cell.angle_beta   90.00
_cell.angle_gamma   90.00
#
_symmetry.space_group_name_H-M   'P 1'
#
loop_
_entity.id
_entity.type
_entity.pdbx_description
1 polymer ?
#
loop_
_entity_poly.entity_id
_entity_poly.type
_entity_poly.pdbx_seq_one_letter_code
_entity_poly.pdbx_strand_id
1 'polypeptide(L)'
;RLGLAYQLSSATRFGAAYSFRSRISDMEGDATLTAIADGIGQIPLEGKIKIRDFQMPAKLVVGASHRVTPQWMVTADVSRVFWKEVMKDIKVAFEANAGGNLNILLPQDYRDQTILALGTAYALSPEWTLRAGARFASQALRKGTLFAVIPAIPTKHLSVGFSYAV
;
A
#
# COMPACT_ATOMS: atom_id res chain seq x y z
N ARG A 1 5.44 0.63 14.99
CA ARG A 1 4.04 1.06 15.00
C ARG A 1 3.62 1.45 16.41
N LEU A 2 2.94 2.59 16.57
CA LEU A 2 2.32 3.03 17.82
C LEU A 2 0.81 3.06 17.62
N GLY A 3 0.06 2.77 18.67
CA GLY A 3 -1.40 2.80 18.63
C GLY A 3 -1.99 3.18 19.99
N LEU A 4 -3.15 3.82 19.94
CA LEU A 4 -3.95 4.22 21.08
C LEU A 4 -5.38 3.78 20.82
N ALA A 5 -6.03 3.26 21.85
CA ALA A 5 -7.46 2.99 21.85
C ALA A 5 -8.10 3.63 23.10
N TYR A 6 -9.23 4.27 22.91
CA TYR A 6 -9.99 4.94 23.95
C TYR A 6 -11.44 4.48 23.93
N GLN A 7 -11.92 3.97 25.06
CA GLN A 7 -13.31 3.55 25.26
C GLN A 7 -14.09 4.73 25.83
N LEU A 8 -14.90 5.39 24.99
CA LEU A 8 -15.72 6.52 25.41
C LEU A 8 -16.93 6.07 26.23
N SER A 9 -17.55 4.96 25.83
CA SER A 9 -18.70 4.35 26.50
C SER A 9 -18.71 2.84 26.24
N SER A 10 -19.64 2.10 26.83
CA SER A 10 -19.84 0.68 26.53
C SER A 10 -20.15 0.41 25.05
N ALA A 11 -20.68 1.41 24.33
CA ALA A 11 -21.05 1.30 22.93
C ALA A 11 -20.01 1.92 21.96
N THR A 12 -19.19 2.89 22.41
CA THR A 12 -18.34 3.69 21.50
C THR A 12 -16.87 3.57 21.87
N ARG A 13 -16.04 3.26 20.86
CA ARG A 13 -14.59 3.21 20.96
C ARG A 13 -13.93 4.00 19.85
N PHE A 14 -12.88 4.72 20.17
CA PHE A 14 -11.98 5.39 19.24
C PHE A 14 -10.63 4.70 19.18
N GLY A 15 -9.96 4.83 18.05
CA GLY A 15 -8.61 4.33 17.88
C GLY A 15 -7.80 5.21 16.96
N ALA A 16 -6.51 5.29 17.24
CA ALA A 16 -5.53 5.90 16.35
C ALA A 16 -4.28 5.03 16.29
N ALA A 17 -3.67 4.94 15.11
CA ALA A 17 -2.43 4.21 14.95
C ALA A 17 -1.53 4.93 13.94
N TYR A 18 -0.24 5.00 14.27
CA TYR A 18 0.80 5.50 13.39
C TYR A 18 1.79 4.39 13.09
N SER A 19 1.97 4.09 11.81
CA SER A 19 3.00 3.19 11.31
C SER A 19 4.13 4.03 10.72
N PHE A 20 5.35 3.85 11.23
CA PHE A 20 6.52 4.53 10.70
C PHE A 20 6.85 4.01 9.32
N ARG A 21 7.52 4.83 8.50
CA ARG A 21 8.11 4.36 7.24
C ARG A 21 9.06 3.20 7.51
N SER A 22 9.13 2.25 6.60
CA SER A 22 10.08 1.15 6.72
C SER A 22 11.50 1.65 6.36
N ARG A 23 12.50 0.99 6.92
CA ARG A 23 13.89 1.05 6.45
C ARG A 23 14.21 -0.33 5.92
N ILE A 24 14.37 -0.43 4.62
CA ILE A 24 14.68 -1.68 3.92
C ILE A 24 16.08 -1.47 3.34
N SER A 25 16.94 -2.46 3.49
CA SER A 25 18.24 -2.49 2.80
C SER A 25 18.02 -2.55 1.29
N ASP A 26 19.04 -2.14 0.53
CA ASP A 26 18.99 -2.26 -0.92
C ASP A 26 18.69 -3.71 -1.32
N MET A 27 17.78 -3.86 -2.30
CA MET A 27 17.46 -5.16 -2.87
C MET A 27 18.43 -5.43 -4.01
N GLU A 28 19.06 -6.58 -4.00
CA GLU A 28 20.05 -6.99 -5.00
C GLU A 28 19.67 -8.35 -5.56
N GLY A 29 19.92 -8.55 -6.86
CA GLY A 29 19.71 -9.83 -7.53
C GLY A 29 20.51 -9.90 -8.83
N ASP A 30 20.71 -11.13 -9.33
CA ASP A 30 21.31 -11.34 -10.63
C ASP A 30 20.31 -10.99 -11.73
N ALA A 31 20.81 -10.37 -12.81
CA ALA A 31 19.97 -9.94 -13.94
C ALA A 31 20.78 -9.97 -15.24
N THR A 32 20.06 -10.17 -16.35
CA THR A 32 20.59 -10.00 -17.69
C THR A 32 19.93 -8.79 -18.33
N LEU A 33 20.69 -7.78 -18.67
CA LEU A 33 20.26 -6.63 -19.44
C LEU A 33 20.56 -6.85 -20.91
N THR A 34 19.54 -6.80 -21.78
CA THR A 34 19.77 -6.90 -23.21
C THR A 34 19.92 -5.50 -23.82
N ALA A 35 21.12 -5.15 -24.24
CA ALA A 35 21.37 -3.96 -25.04
C ALA A 35 21.07 -4.25 -26.50
N ILE A 36 20.40 -3.31 -27.20
CA ILE A 36 20.15 -3.37 -28.62
C ILE A 36 21.04 -2.31 -29.30
N ALA A 37 21.95 -2.74 -30.14
CA ALA A 37 22.82 -1.84 -30.86
C ALA A 37 22.58 -1.97 -32.38
N ASP A 38 22.43 -0.84 -33.05
CA ASP A 38 22.22 -0.80 -34.51
C ASP A 38 23.40 -1.46 -35.23
N GLY A 39 23.08 -2.40 -36.13
CA GLY A 39 24.07 -3.14 -36.91
C GLY A 39 24.77 -4.29 -36.18
N ILE A 40 24.63 -4.43 -34.87
CA ILE A 40 25.25 -5.51 -34.06
C ILE A 40 24.16 -6.49 -33.53
N GLY A 41 22.92 -6.01 -33.32
CA GLY A 41 21.83 -6.82 -32.79
C GLY A 41 21.71 -6.75 -31.26
N GLN A 42 21.29 -7.86 -30.69
CA GLN A 42 21.06 -7.96 -29.24
C GLN A 42 22.32 -8.45 -28.52
N ILE A 43 22.77 -7.71 -27.53
CA ILE A 43 23.93 -8.04 -26.70
C ILE A 43 23.43 -8.29 -25.28
N PRO A 44 23.44 -9.54 -24.76
CA PRO A 44 23.13 -9.82 -23.37
C PRO A 44 24.30 -9.41 -22.46
N LEU A 45 24.00 -8.62 -21.46
CA LEU A 45 24.95 -8.20 -20.42
C LEU A 45 24.52 -8.84 -19.10
N GLU A 46 25.24 -9.81 -18.64
CA GLU A 46 25.05 -10.40 -17.29
C GLU A 46 25.61 -9.48 -16.22
N GLY A 47 24.93 -9.42 -15.09
CA GLY A 47 25.35 -8.56 -13.97
C GLY A 47 24.41 -8.62 -12.80
N LYS A 48 24.53 -7.62 -11.93
CA LYS A 48 23.69 -7.45 -10.75
C LYS A 48 22.83 -6.20 -10.86
N ILE A 49 21.56 -6.38 -10.55
CA ILE A 49 20.61 -5.27 -10.42
C ILE A 49 20.42 -4.93 -8.93
N LYS A 50 20.41 -3.64 -8.61
CA LYS A 50 20.16 -3.12 -7.25
C LYS A 50 19.04 -2.11 -7.28
N ILE A 51 18.05 -2.27 -6.41
CA ILE A 51 17.03 -1.24 -6.15
C ILE A 51 17.39 -0.58 -4.83
N ARG A 52 17.71 0.71 -4.90
CA ARG A 52 18.21 1.49 -3.76
C ARG A 52 17.12 2.32 -3.13
N ASP A 53 17.21 2.54 -1.82
CA ASP A 53 16.35 3.43 -1.03
C ASP A 53 14.84 3.11 -1.13
N PHE A 54 14.46 1.87 -1.45
CA PHE A 54 13.05 1.50 -1.50
C PHE A 54 12.47 1.43 -0.08
N GLN A 55 11.38 2.18 0.16
CA GLN A 55 10.76 2.27 1.48
C GLN A 55 9.24 2.22 1.37
N MET A 56 8.61 1.59 2.35
CA MET A 56 7.16 1.69 2.52
C MET A 56 6.80 2.97 3.28
N PRO A 57 5.75 3.67 2.89
CA PRO A 57 5.38 4.96 3.49
C PRO A 57 4.92 4.84 4.92
N ALA A 58 5.07 5.92 5.68
CA ALA A 58 4.38 6.08 6.94
C ALA A 58 2.87 6.13 6.71
N LYS A 59 2.10 5.71 7.72
CA LYS A 59 0.64 5.70 7.68
C LYS A 59 0.06 6.12 9.02
N LEU A 60 -0.86 7.08 8.98
CA LEU A 60 -1.72 7.45 10.11
C LEU A 60 -3.13 6.90 9.86
N VAL A 61 -3.71 6.30 10.87
CA VAL A 61 -5.11 5.82 10.86
C VAL A 61 -5.80 6.36 12.09
N VAL A 62 -6.99 6.90 11.91
CA VAL A 62 -7.89 7.29 12.99
C VAL A 62 -9.26 6.72 12.68
N GLY A 63 -9.89 6.11 13.66
CA GLY A 63 -11.18 5.46 13.46
C GLY A 63 -12.01 5.38 14.71
N ALA A 64 -13.28 5.02 14.50
CA ALA A 64 -14.25 4.80 15.54
C ALA A 64 -15.10 3.58 15.25
N SER A 65 -15.55 2.93 16.30
CA SER A 65 -16.60 1.92 16.28
C SER A 65 -17.73 2.30 17.22
N HIS A 66 -18.96 2.06 16.80
CA HIS A 66 -20.14 2.32 17.59
C HIS A 66 -21.14 1.16 17.50
N ARG A 67 -21.58 0.68 18.65
CA ARG A 67 -22.63 -0.32 18.75
C ARG A 67 -23.98 0.40 18.78
N VAL A 68 -24.68 0.39 17.65
CA VAL A 68 -26.00 1.06 17.49
C VAL A 68 -27.08 0.32 18.27
N THR A 69 -27.04 -1.02 18.24
CA THR A 69 -27.85 -1.92 19.05
C THR A 69 -26.97 -3.07 19.57
N PRO A 70 -27.43 -3.93 20.49
CA PRO A 70 -26.67 -5.12 20.90
C PRO A 70 -26.25 -6.02 19.72
N GLN A 71 -27.01 -6.04 18.62
CA GLN A 71 -26.76 -6.84 17.43
C GLN A 71 -26.03 -6.09 16.33
N TRP A 72 -26.05 -4.74 16.33
CA TRP A 72 -25.57 -3.94 15.20
C TRP A 72 -24.42 -3.03 15.59
N MET A 73 -23.28 -3.21 14.91
CA MET A 73 -22.08 -2.40 15.03
C MET A 73 -21.73 -1.73 13.71
N VAL A 74 -21.32 -0.48 13.78
CA VAL A 74 -20.78 0.29 12.66
C VAL A 74 -19.37 0.76 12.96
N THR A 75 -18.53 0.90 11.93
CA THR A 75 -17.15 1.39 12.03
C THR A 75 -16.88 2.40 10.93
N ALA A 76 -16.04 3.37 11.23
CA ALA A 76 -15.53 4.32 10.26
C ALA A 76 -14.06 4.64 10.55
N ASP A 77 -13.20 4.59 9.52
CA ASP A 77 -11.78 4.89 9.61
C ASP A 77 -11.36 5.86 8.53
N VAL A 78 -10.49 6.80 8.88
CA VAL A 78 -9.77 7.63 7.93
C VAL A 78 -8.29 7.31 8.05
N SER A 79 -7.64 7.05 6.91
CA SER A 79 -6.20 6.81 6.85
C SER A 79 -5.52 7.83 5.95
N ARG A 80 -4.32 8.26 6.34
CA ARG A 80 -3.40 9.04 5.50
C ARG A 80 -2.13 8.23 5.29
N VAL A 81 -1.77 8.00 4.03
CA VAL A 81 -0.56 7.30 3.62
C VAL A 81 0.38 8.31 2.97
N PHE A 82 1.61 8.45 3.49
CA PHE A 82 2.57 9.49 3.12
C PHE A 82 3.49 9.02 1.98
N TRP A 83 2.90 8.73 0.82
CA TRP A 83 3.62 8.25 -0.36
C TRP A 83 4.61 9.27 -0.91
N LYS A 84 4.28 10.57 -0.83
CA LYS A 84 5.12 11.64 -1.35
C LYS A 84 6.54 11.65 -0.76
N GLU A 85 6.72 11.16 0.46
CA GLU A 85 8.02 11.14 1.14
C GLU A 85 8.96 10.06 0.60
N VAL A 86 8.41 8.92 0.16
CA VAL A 86 9.19 7.71 -0.16
C VAL A 86 9.14 7.31 -1.63
N MET A 87 8.13 7.77 -2.39
CA MET A 87 7.92 7.41 -3.80
C MET A 87 8.03 8.63 -4.72
N LYS A 88 9.16 9.34 -4.63
CA LYS A 88 9.54 10.39 -5.59
C LYS A 88 10.09 9.75 -6.85
N ASP A 89 11.01 8.84 -6.67
CA ASP A 89 11.71 8.10 -7.72
C ASP A 89 12.11 6.71 -7.21
N ILE A 90 12.28 5.78 -8.13
CA ILE A 90 12.91 4.48 -7.89
C ILE A 90 14.29 4.53 -8.52
N LYS A 91 15.32 4.28 -7.69
CA LYS A 91 16.72 4.25 -8.11
C LYS A 91 17.12 2.81 -8.41
N VAL A 92 17.42 2.54 -9.66
CA VAL A 92 17.88 1.23 -10.11
C VAL A 92 19.32 1.37 -10.58
N ALA A 93 20.23 0.53 -10.08
CA ALA A 93 21.58 0.40 -10.58
C ALA A 93 21.75 -0.99 -11.21
N PHE A 94 22.43 -1.07 -12.32
CA PHE A 94 22.90 -2.33 -12.91
C PHE A 94 24.43 -2.29 -13.03
N GLU A 95 25.09 -3.31 -12.53
CA GLU A 95 26.53 -3.49 -12.55
C GLU A 95 26.83 -4.71 -13.42
N ALA A 96 27.41 -4.49 -14.61
CA ALA A 96 27.73 -5.58 -15.53
C ALA A 96 28.99 -6.34 -15.08
N ASN A 97 28.99 -7.67 -15.16
CA ASN A 97 30.14 -8.51 -14.84
C ASN A 97 31.37 -8.21 -15.71
N ALA A 98 31.15 -7.80 -16.95
CA ALA A 98 32.20 -7.39 -17.89
C ALA A 98 32.74 -5.98 -17.65
N GLY A 99 32.24 -5.29 -16.63
CA GLY A 99 32.55 -3.90 -16.31
C GLY A 99 31.53 -2.92 -16.90
N GLY A 100 31.38 -1.80 -16.20
CA GLY A 100 30.38 -0.76 -16.52
C GLY A 100 29.17 -0.78 -15.59
N ASN A 101 28.62 0.43 -15.35
CA ASN A 101 27.44 0.64 -14.47
C ASN A 101 26.41 1.45 -15.22
N LEU A 102 25.15 1.07 -15.07
CA LEU A 102 24.01 1.84 -15.54
C LEU A 102 23.16 2.25 -14.33
N ASN A 103 22.96 3.55 -14.13
CA ASN A 103 22.06 4.07 -13.12
C ASN A 103 20.79 4.62 -13.80
N ILE A 104 19.66 4.09 -13.40
CA ILE A 104 18.35 4.48 -13.95
C ILE A 104 17.54 5.10 -12.81
N LEU A 105 17.05 6.32 -13.05
CA LEU A 105 16.13 7.00 -12.17
C LEU A 105 14.73 6.91 -12.80
N LEU A 106 13.81 6.25 -12.12
CA LEU A 106 12.43 6.11 -12.56
C LEU A 106 11.53 7.05 -11.74
N PRO A 107 11.17 8.24 -12.25
CA PRO A 107 10.31 9.18 -11.54
C PRO A 107 8.94 8.56 -11.27
N GLN A 108 8.49 8.61 -10.01
CA GLN A 108 7.19 8.09 -9.59
C GLN A 108 6.23 9.21 -9.21
N ASP A 109 6.72 10.27 -8.56
CA ASP A 109 6.00 11.47 -8.16
C ASP A 109 4.62 11.19 -7.52
N TYR A 110 4.56 10.23 -6.59
CA TYR A 110 3.32 9.86 -5.91
C TYR A 110 2.82 10.99 -5.03
N ARG A 111 1.49 11.06 -4.89
CA ARG A 111 0.80 11.93 -3.93
C ARG A 111 0.43 11.13 -2.70
N ASP A 112 0.35 11.84 -1.57
CA ASP A 112 -0.22 11.24 -0.37
C ASP A 112 -1.66 10.81 -0.63
N GLN A 113 -1.99 9.64 -0.09
CA GLN A 113 -3.30 9.03 -0.26
C GLN A 113 -4.14 9.16 0.99
N THR A 114 -5.37 9.61 0.84
CA THR A 114 -6.39 9.58 1.89
C THR A 114 -7.36 8.45 1.59
N ILE A 115 -7.69 7.66 2.60
CA ILE A 115 -8.56 6.50 2.50
C ILE A 115 -9.65 6.64 3.56
N LEU A 116 -10.91 6.54 3.13
CA LEU A 116 -12.07 6.39 4.00
C LEU A 116 -12.53 4.93 3.93
N ALA A 117 -12.67 4.29 5.07
CA ALA A 117 -13.25 2.96 5.18
C ALA A 117 -14.47 2.98 6.12
N LEU A 118 -15.54 2.35 5.67
CA LEU A 118 -16.78 2.20 6.41
C LEU A 118 -17.08 0.71 6.53
N GLY A 119 -17.56 0.29 7.69
CA GLY A 119 -17.89 -1.11 7.93
C GLY A 119 -19.12 -1.25 8.80
N THR A 120 -19.81 -2.37 8.64
CA THR A 120 -20.94 -2.74 9.49
C THR A 120 -20.93 -4.25 9.76
N ALA A 121 -21.39 -4.63 10.94
CA ALA A 121 -21.61 -6.01 11.33
C ALA A 121 -22.95 -6.12 12.03
N TYR A 122 -23.75 -7.12 11.60
CA TYR A 122 -25.07 -7.39 12.15
C TYR A 122 -25.19 -8.86 12.55
N ALA A 123 -25.40 -9.11 13.84
CA ALA A 123 -25.67 -10.45 14.38
C ALA A 123 -27.14 -10.81 14.12
N LEU A 124 -27.36 -11.76 13.19
CA LEU A 124 -28.69 -12.30 12.88
C LEU A 124 -29.17 -13.25 13.99
N SER A 125 -28.24 -14.03 14.54
CA SER A 125 -28.43 -14.96 15.65
C SER A 125 -27.14 -15.04 16.47
N PRO A 126 -27.08 -15.77 17.60
CA PRO A 126 -25.85 -16.03 18.32
C PRO A 126 -24.74 -16.65 17.44
N GLU A 127 -25.11 -17.45 16.43
CA GLU A 127 -24.20 -18.16 15.54
C GLU A 127 -23.86 -17.34 14.29
N TRP A 128 -24.79 -16.56 13.75
CA TRP A 128 -24.64 -15.90 12.45
C TRP A 128 -24.39 -14.40 12.57
N THR A 129 -23.33 -13.94 11.95
CA THR A 129 -23.03 -12.49 11.80
C THR A 129 -22.79 -12.16 10.31
N LEU A 130 -23.54 -11.20 9.79
CA LEU A 130 -23.30 -10.61 8.47
C LEU A 130 -22.38 -9.38 8.60
N ARG A 131 -21.54 -9.17 7.56
CA ARG A 131 -20.65 -8.02 7.49
C ARG A 131 -20.70 -7.40 6.11
N ALA A 132 -20.63 -6.07 6.06
CA ALA A 132 -20.41 -5.34 4.82
C ALA A 132 -19.43 -4.20 5.05
N GLY A 133 -18.71 -3.83 4.01
CA GLY A 133 -17.74 -2.74 4.06
C GLY A 133 -17.57 -2.04 2.73
N ALA A 134 -17.22 -0.78 2.81
CA ALA A 134 -16.85 0.05 1.68
C ALA A 134 -15.57 0.81 1.97
N ARG A 135 -14.70 0.94 0.98
CA ARG A 135 -13.45 1.69 1.06
C ARG A 135 -13.32 2.59 -0.15
N PHE A 136 -13.01 3.86 0.10
CA PHE A 136 -12.78 4.88 -0.90
C PHE A 136 -11.39 5.48 -0.67
N ALA A 137 -10.57 5.51 -1.72
CA ALA A 137 -9.21 6.01 -1.65
C ALA A 137 -9.00 7.10 -2.71
N SER A 138 -8.27 8.15 -2.35
CA SER A 138 -7.79 9.11 -3.33
C SER A 138 -6.70 8.48 -4.19
N GLN A 139 -6.54 8.97 -5.43
CA GLN A 139 -5.49 8.49 -6.33
C GLN A 139 -4.12 8.95 -5.86
N ALA A 140 -3.19 8.02 -5.63
CA ALA A 140 -1.80 8.30 -5.27
C ALA A 140 -0.93 8.57 -6.49
N LEU A 141 -1.21 7.91 -7.61
CA LEU A 141 -0.46 8.03 -8.87
C LEU A 141 -0.83 9.29 -9.63
N ARG A 142 0.14 9.89 -10.33
CA ARG A 142 -0.12 10.95 -11.32
C ARG A 142 -0.28 10.34 -12.72
N LYS A 143 -1.11 10.98 -13.55
CA LYS A 143 -1.20 10.65 -14.98
C LYS A 143 0.15 10.95 -15.63
N GLY A 144 0.84 9.99 -16.14
CA GLY A 144 2.13 10.16 -16.81
C GLY A 144 3.32 9.48 -16.13
N THR A 145 3.18 9.05 -14.86
CA THR A 145 4.20 8.26 -14.15
C THR A 145 3.72 6.84 -13.85
N LEU A 146 2.75 6.33 -14.62
CA LEU A 146 2.28 4.95 -14.52
C LEU A 146 3.38 4.00 -15.00
N PHE A 147 3.96 3.28 -14.06
CA PHE A 147 4.87 2.20 -14.38
C PHE A 147 4.07 0.98 -14.87
N ALA A 148 4.45 0.42 -16.02
CA ALA A 148 3.70 -0.64 -16.69
C ALA A 148 3.47 -1.91 -15.86
N VAL A 149 4.26 -2.13 -14.81
CA VAL A 149 4.16 -3.29 -13.91
C VAL A 149 3.04 -3.14 -12.87
N ILE A 150 2.55 -1.92 -12.61
CA ILE A 150 1.45 -1.66 -11.65
C ILE A 150 0.35 -0.89 -12.37
N PRO A 151 -0.47 -1.57 -13.20
CA PRO A 151 -1.37 -0.90 -14.14
C PRO A 151 -2.61 -0.29 -13.50
N ALA A 152 -2.98 -0.67 -12.28
CA ALA A 152 -4.19 -0.14 -11.64
C ALA A 152 -4.07 -0.13 -10.12
N ILE A 153 -4.41 1.01 -9.50
CA ILE A 153 -4.67 1.10 -8.07
C ILE A 153 -6.17 1.30 -7.89
N PRO A 154 -6.91 0.27 -7.43
CA PRO A 154 -8.33 0.41 -7.16
C PRO A 154 -8.55 1.49 -6.09
N THR A 155 -9.45 2.43 -6.38
CA THR A 155 -9.81 3.52 -5.46
C THR A 155 -11.11 3.26 -4.72
N LYS A 156 -11.87 2.26 -5.16
CA LYS A 156 -13.16 1.88 -4.56
C LYS A 156 -13.20 0.37 -4.37
N HIS A 157 -13.56 -0.06 -3.16
CA HIS A 157 -13.76 -1.46 -2.83
C HIS A 157 -15.06 -1.61 -2.08
N LEU A 158 -15.82 -2.64 -2.42
CA LEU A 158 -16.98 -3.11 -1.67
C LEU A 158 -16.70 -4.54 -1.21
N SER A 159 -17.10 -4.88 -0.02
CA SER A 159 -16.95 -6.21 0.55
C SER A 159 -18.20 -6.63 1.28
N VAL A 160 -18.55 -7.89 1.18
CA VAL A 160 -19.58 -8.55 1.99
C VAL A 160 -19.02 -9.85 2.52
N GLY A 161 -19.50 -10.28 3.67
CA GLY A 161 -19.05 -11.52 4.28
C GLY A 161 -19.97 -11.95 5.40
N PHE A 162 -19.76 -13.16 5.86
CA PHE A 162 -20.45 -13.71 7.02
C PHE A 162 -19.47 -14.51 7.89
N SER A 163 -19.84 -14.73 9.15
CA SER A 163 -19.23 -15.72 10.01
C SER A 163 -20.28 -16.56 10.71
N TYR A 164 -19.97 -17.82 10.90
CA TYR A 164 -20.76 -18.80 11.64
C TYR A 164 -19.93 -19.32 12.80
N ALA A 165 -20.46 -19.22 14.00
CA ALA A 165 -19.86 -19.80 15.20
C ALA A 165 -20.41 -21.20 15.43
N VAL A 166 -19.53 -22.18 15.62
CA VAL A 166 -19.88 -23.59 15.92
C VAL A 166 -19.81 -23.79 17.42
#